data_43d4e29dcabf3fe79bcabb43b3e73421
#
_entry.id   43d4e29dcabf3fe79bcabb43b3e73421
#
_cell.length_a   1.000
_cell.length_b   1.000
_cell.length_c   1.000
_cell.angle_alpha   90.00
_cell.angle_beta   90.00
_cell.angle_gamma   90.00
#
_symmetry.space_group_name_H-M   'P 1'
#
loop_
_entity.id
_entity.type
_entity.pdbx_description
1 polymer ?
#
loop_
_entity_poly.entity_id
_entity_poly.type
_entity_poly.pdbx_seq_one_letter_code
_entity_poly.pdbx_strand_id
1 'polypeptide(L)'
;MTIGDRCKEYEELTESKLVRKLPTFARLDGRSFHSFTKGMKRPFDEEFHFCMSETTRALVEEFQPLIGYTQSDEITMFWAYEDDVAETTKMNFGGRIQKLTSVLAGFASSKFMQLVQQHFSAKAAKIPCFDCRIWQVPTRGDALEVFLWREDDATKNSITMAAQSVYSHKELHGKNSSDKQEMLFQKGINWNDYPSHFKRGIFLKRENYTKELTIEEYEKIPSKKRPKDRLITRSHVIELDLGPIRQNPNF
;
A
#
# COMPACT_ATOMS: atom_id res chain seq x y z
N MET A 1 -29.01 0.46 -33.88
CA MET A 1 -28.55 0.30 -32.48
C MET A 1 -29.09 -1.01 -31.97
N THR A 2 -28.23 -1.92 -31.57
CA THR A 2 -28.62 -3.22 -30.99
C THR A 2 -29.04 -3.05 -29.52
N ILE A 3 -29.68 -4.08 -28.93
CA ILE A 3 -29.97 -4.10 -27.49
C ILE A 3 -28.67 -3.95 -26.69
N GLY A 4 -27.61 -4.62 -27.13
CA GLY A 4 -26.30 -4.53 -26.48
C GLY A 4 -25.71 -3.12 -26.50
N ASP A 5 -25.86 -2.38 -27.59
CA ASP A 5 -25.36 -1.01 -27.69
C ASP A 5 -26.09 -0.08 -26.69
N ARG A 6 -27.41 -0.20 -26.58
CA ARG A 6 -28.19 0.59 -25.60
C ARG A 6 -27.83 0.25 -24.16
N CYS A 7 -27.61 -1.04 -23.85
CA CYS A 7 -27.23 -1.45 -22.50
C CYS A 7 -25.84 -0.91 -22.14
N LYS A 8 -24.89 -0.89 -23.07
CA LYS A 8 -23.57 -0.28 -22.86
C LYS A 8 -23.64 1.22 -22.62
N GLU A 9 -24.51 1.94 -23.33
CA GLU A 9 -24.74 3.36 -23.05
C GLU A 9 -25.19 3.60 -21.60
N TYR A 10 -26.05 2.75 -21.03
CA TYR A 10 -26.45 2.86 -19.63
C TYR A 10 -25.29 2.63 -18.66
N GLU A 11 -24.40 1.69 -18.94
CA GLU A 11 -23.19 1.46 -18.14
C GLU A 11 -22.24 2.66 -18.23
N GLU A 12 -22.07 3.23 -19.43
CA GLU A 12 -21.18 4.37 -19.68
C GLU A 12 -21.63 5.67 -18.99
N LEU A 13 -22.94 5.87 -18.77
CA LEU A 13 -23.47 7.04 -18.07
C LEU A 13 -22.95 7.20 -16.63
N THR A 14 -22.53 6.11 -16.00
CA THR A 14 -21.99 6.11 -14.63
C THR A 14 -20.48 5.96 -14.58
N GLU A 15 -19.82 5.81 -15.73
CA GLU A 15 -18.37 5.63 -15.80
C GLU A 15 -17.63 6.97 -15.63
N SER A 16 -16.84 7.08 -14.58
CA SER A 16 -15.91 8.19 -14.39
C SER A 16 -14.49 7.76 -14.71
N LYS A 17 -13.71 8.65 -15.32
CA LYS A 17 -12.33 8.40 -15.71
C LYS A 17 -11.38 9.41 -15.10
N LEU A 18 -10.19 8.94 -14.77
CA LEU A 18 -9.08 9.76 -14.32
C LEU A 18 -8.56 10.64 -15.47
N VAL A 19 -8.13 11.85 -15.13
CA VAL A 19 -7.45 12.74 -16.05
C VAL A 19 -6.01 12.25 -16.24
N ARG A 20 -5.57 12.16 -17.50
CA ARG A 20 -4.19 11.77 -17.81
C ARG A 20 -3.20 12.79 -17.23
N LYS A 21 -2.00 12.31 -16.90
CA LYS A 21 -0.87 13.09 -16.39
C LYS A 21 -1.00 13.59 -14.93
N LEU A 22 -2.19 13.60 -14.35
CA LEU A 22 -2.31 14.00 -12.94
C LEU A 22 -1.82 12.89 -12.01
N PRO A 23 -1.07 13.26 -10.96
CA PRO A 23 -0.69 12.35 -9.89
C PRO A 23 -1.92 11.67 -9.30
N THR A 24 -1.90 10.35 -9.24
CA THR A 24 -3.06 9.53 -8.90
C THR A 24 -2.76 8.69 -7.66
N PHE A 25 -3.70 8.67 -6.74
CA PHE A 25 -3.67 7.85 -5.54
C PHE A 25 -4.79 6.82 -5.55
N ALA A 26 -4.48 5.65 -4.97
CA ALA A 26 -5.48 4.71 -4.50
C ALA A 26 -5.19 4.39 -3.03
N ARG A 27 -6.21 4.47 -2.17
CA ARG A 27 -6.14 4.04 -0.78
C ARG A 27 -7.09 2.88 -0.56
N LEU A 28 -6.52 1.79 -0.10
CA LEU A 28 -7.24 0.59 0.30
C LEU A 28 -7.28 0.55 1.83
N ASP A 29 -8.42 0.22 2.40
CA ASP A 29 -8.64 0.19 3.85
C ASP A 29 -9.34 -1.11 4.24
N GLY A 30 -8.86 -1.74 5.31
CA GLY A 30 -9.38 -2.99 5.80
C GLY A 30 -10.75 -2.80 6.47
N ARG A 31 -11.82 -3.21 5.79
CA ARG A 31 -13.18 -3.07 6.32
C ARG A 31 -13.36 -3.82 7.64
N SER A 32 -13.64 -3.06 8.71
CA SER A 32 -13.87 -3.60 10.05
C SER A 32 -12.70 -4.43 10.61
N PHE A 33 -11.46 -4.10 10.26
CA PHE A 33 -10.29 -4.85 10.69
C PHE A 33 -10.06 -4.80 12.20
N HIS A 34 -10.61 -3.84 12.94
CA HIS A 34 -10.66 -3.89 14.41
C HIS A 34 -11.28 -5.18 14.95
N SER A 35 -12.27 -5.75 14.24
CA SER A 35 -12.86 -7.05 14.59
C SER A 35 -12.01 -8.23 14.09
N PHE A 36 -11.35 -8.07 12.95
CA PHE A 36 -10.47 -9.08 12.38
C PHE A 36 -9.21 -9.26 13.25
N THR A 37 -8.60 -8.17 13.70
CA THR A 37 -7.37 -8.17 14.50
C THR A 37 -7.58 -8.51 15.98
N LYS A 38 -8.84 -8.64 16.44
CA LYS A 38 -9.14 -9.03 17.82
C LYS A 38 -8.45 -10.35 18.19
N GLY A 39 -7.65 -10.32 19.27
CA GLY A 39 -6.88 -11.47 19.75
C GLY A 39 -5.50 -11.66 19.11
N MET A 40 -5.07 -10.75 18.25
CA MET A 40 -3.68 -10.65 17.81
C MET A 40 -2.80 -10.02 18.90
N LYS A 41 -1.47 -10.09 18.72
CA LYS A 41 -0.50 -9.49 19.65
C LYS A 41 -0.71 -7.98 19.77
N ARG A 42 -0.44 -7.45 20.98
CA ARG A 42 -0.56 -6.02 21.28
C ARG A 42 0.75 -5.47 21.82
N PRO A 43 1.08 -4.22 21.54
CA PRO A 43 0.32 -3.25 20.73
C PRO A 43 0.35 -3.56 19.24
N PHE A 44 1.30 -4.31 18.74
CA PHE A 44 1.54 -4.62 17.34
C PHE A 44 1.74 -6.11 17.12
N ASP A 45 1.37 -6.59 15.93
CA ASP A 45 1.51 -7.99 15.53
C ASP A 45 2.36 -8.08 14.26
N GLU A 46 3.53 -8.72 14.36
CA GLU A 46 4.50 -8.84 13.27
C GLU A 46 3.95 -9.66 12.08
N GLU A 47 3.18 -10.72 12.36
CA GLU A 47 2.61 -11.53 11.27
C GLU A 47 1.52 -10.79 10.52
N PHE A 48 0.74 -9.96 11.23
CA PHE A 48 -0.23 -9.07 10.59
C PHE A 48 0.47 -8.04 9.71
N HIS A 49 1.52 -7.41 10.24
CA HIS A 49 2.34 -6.47 9.47
C HIS A 49 2.94 -7.14 8.23
N PHE A 50 3.49 -8.34 8.37
CA PHE A 50 4.01 -9.13 7.24
C PHE A 50 2.94 -9.38 6.18
N CYS A 51 1.73 -9.78 6.57
CA CYS A 51 0.63 -10.00 5.62
C CYS A 51 0.24 -8.70 4.88
N MET A 52 0.23 -7.56 5.57
CA MET A 52 -0.05 -6.26 4.95
C MET A 52 1.07 -5.84 3.99
N SER A 53 2.33 -6.01 4.40
CA SER A 53 3.50 -5.73 3.57
C SER A 53 3.51 -6.58 2.29
N GLU A 54 3.29 -7.90 2.40
CA GLU A 54 3.25 -8.80 1.25
C GLU A 54 2.02 -8.58 0.34
N THR A 55 0.90 -8.13 0.90
CA THR A 55 -0.25 -7.69 0.09
C THR A 55 0.09 -6.43 -0.70
N THR A 56 0.76 -5.47 -0.07
CA THR A 56 1.22 -4.24 -0.71
C THR A 56 2.26 -4.54 -1.78
N ARG A 57 3.21 -5.45 -1.50
CA ARG A 57 4.22 -5.91 -2.47
C ARG A 57 3.56 -6.47 -3.73
N ALA A 58 2.58 -7.36 -3.56
CA ALA A 58 1.87 -7.96 -4.69
C ALA A 58 1.09 -6.91 -5.51
N LEU A 59 0.50 -5.90 -4.84
CA LEU A 59 -0.15 -4.77 -5.53
C LEU A 59 0.85 -3.93 -6.32
N VAL A 60 2.04 -3.67 -5.77
CA VAL A 60 3.11 -2.93 -6.45
C VAL A 60 3.64 -3.70 -7.66
N GLU A 61 3.77 -5.01 -7.55
CA GLU A 61 4.19 -5.87 -8.67
C GLU A 61 3.17 -5.89 -9.80
N GLU A 62 1.89 -6.06 -9.49
CA GLU A 62 0.82 -6.22 -10.47
C GLU A 62 0.43 -4.90 -11.13
N PHE A 63 0.21 -3.84 -10.35
CA PHE A 63 -0.34 -2.57 -10.85
C PHE A 63 0.70 -1.48 -11.09
N GLN A 64 1.96 -1.73 -10.77
CA GLN A 64 3.11 -0.90 -11.08
C GLN A 64 2.95 0.58 -10.65
N PRO A 65 2.53 0.88 -9.42
CA PRO A 65 2.63 2.23 -8.90
C PRO A 65 4.10 2.64 -8.78
N LEU A 66 4.35 3.92 -8.72
CA LEU A 66 5.67 4.47 -8.40
C LEU A 66 6.07 4.12 -6.96
N ILE A 67 5.11 4.21 -6.04
CA ILE A 67 5.26 3.92 -4.61
C ILE A 67 4.01 3.22 -4.10
N GLY A 68 4.20 2.18 -3.27
CA GLY A 68 3.23 1.64 -2.34
C GLY A 68 3.62 2.02 -0.92
N TYR A 69 2.66 2.34 -0.07
CA TYR A 69 2.87 2.62 1.34
C TYR A 69 1.85 1.83 2.15
N THR A 70 2.27 1.20 3.24
CA THR A 70 1.35 0.51 4.13
C THR A 70 1.63 0.80 5.59
N GLN A 71 0.55 0.95 6.33
CA GLN A 71 0.56 1.09 7.78
C GLN A 71 -0.73 0.51 8.37
N SER A 72 -0.65 -0.21 9.48
CA SER A 72 -1.80 -0.89 10.09
C SER A 72 -2.56 -1.71 9.04
N ASP A 73 -3.84 -1.46 8.82
CA ASP A 73 -4.71 -2.10 7.85
C ASP A 73 -4.97 -1.25 6.59
N GLU A 74 -4.14 -0.24 6.36
CA GLU A 74 -4.24 0.67 5.21
C GLU A 74 -3.08 0.48 4.23
N ILE A 75 -3.39 0.56 2.94
CA ILE A 75 -2.43 0.57 1.83
C ILE A 75 -2.71 1.79 0.97
N THR A 76 -1.68 2.58 0.71
CA THR A 76 -1.74 3.72 -0.22
C THR A 76 -0.82 3.45 -1.42
N MET A 77 -1.35 3.56 -2.62
CA MET A 77 -0.61 3.41 -3.87
C MET A 77 -0.59 4.74 -4.62
N PHE A 78 0.54 5.04 -5.24
CA PHE A 78 0.77 6.30 -5.93
C PHE A 78 1.33 6.09 -7.33
N TRP A 79 0.68 6.68 -8.33
CA TRP A 79 1.16 6.76 -9.71
C TRP A 79 1.43 8.21 -10.08
N ALA A 80 2.62 8.46 -10.60
CA ALA A 80 2.96 9.71 -11.26
C ALA A 80 3.58 9.37 -12.62
N TYR A 81 3.30 10.18 -13.60
CA TYR A 81 3.83 10.03 -14.95
C TYR A 81 4.79 11.19 -15.21
N GLU A 82 5.94 10.89 -15.79
CA GLU A 82 6.85 11.93 -16.30
C GLU A 82 6.26 12.51 -17.59
N ASP A 83 6.46 13.81 -17.81
CA ASP A 83 5.82 14.53 -18.91
C ASP A 83 6.15 13.92 -20.28
N ASP A 84 7.39 13.45 -20.48
CA ASP A 84 7.86 12.88 -21.74
C ASP A 84 7.30 11.47 -22.03
N VAL A 85 6.92 10.73 -20.97
CA VAL A 85 6.41 9.36 -21.05
C VAL A 85 4.88 9.30 -20.99
N ALA A 86 4.26 10.37 -20.50
CA ALA A 86 2.83 10.41 -20.21
C ALA A 86 1.92 10.24 -21.43
N GLU A 87 2.40 10.55 -22.64
CA GLU A 87 1.61 10.38 -23.88
C GLU A 87 1.52 8.92 -24.32
N THR A 88 2.56 8.13 -24.06
CA THR A 88 2.66 6.72 -24.46
C THR A 88 2.26 5.75 -23.34
N THR A 89 2.33 6.17 -22.08
CA THR A 89 1.99 5.33 -20.92
C THR A 89 0.48 5.15 -20.82
N LYS A 90 0.06 3.90 -20.86
CA LYS A 90 -1.35 3.55 -20.66
C LYS A 90 -1.67 3.50 -19.17
N MET A 91 -2.67 4.26 -18.76
CA MET A 91 -3.22 4.12 -17.41
C MET A 91 -3.85 2.73 -17.23
N ASN A 92 -3.70 2.16 -16.04
CA ASN A 92 -4.38 0.91 -15.70
C ASN A 92 -5.88 1.00 -16.02
N PHE A 93 -6.40 0.01 -16.74
CA PHE A 93 -7.80 -0.06 -17.20
C PHE A 93 -8.31 1.19 -17.91
N GLY A 94 -7.44 1.97 -18.59
CA GLY A 94 -7.82 3.21 -19.26
C GLY A 94 -8.30 4.31 -18.32
N GLY A 95 -7.91 4.27 -17.04
CA GLY A 95 -8.27 5.24 -16.02
C GLY A 95 -9.71 5.14 -15.51
N ARG A 96 -10.46 4.06 -15.83
CA ARG A 96 -11.84 3.86 -15.35
C ARG A 96 -11.86 3.66 -13.84
N ILE A 97 -12.45 4.62 -13.12
CA ILE A 97 -12.40 4.66 -11.63
C ILE A 97 -13.11 3.47 -11.01
N GLN A 98 -14.31 3.14 -11.45
CA GLN A 98 -15.07 2.00 -10.90
C GLN A 98 -14.32 0.68 -11.07
N LYS A 99 -13.70 0.49 -12.25
CA LYS A 99 -12.93 -0.73 -12.52
C LYS A 99 -11.65 -0.79 -11.69
N LEU A 100 -10.94 0.34 -11.57
CA LEU A 100 -9.75 0.41 -10.72
C LEU A 100 -10.08 0.11 -9.27
N THR A 101 -11.09 0.77 -8.69
CA THR A 101 -11.47 0.56 -7.28
C THR A 101 -11.86 -0.88 -7.01
N SER A 102 -12.69 -1.48 -7.86
CA SER A 102 -13.16 -2.86 -7.68
C SER A 102 -12.04 -3.89 -7.83
N VAL A 103 -11.17 -3.72 -8.84
CA VAL A 103 -10.07 -4.67 -9.09
C VAL A 103 -8.99 -4.57 -8.01
N LEU A 104 -8.59 -3.36 -7.60
CA LEU A 104 -7.61 -3.16 -6.53
C LEU A 104 -8.12 -3.74 -5.19
N ALA A 105 -9.36 -3.44 -4.80
CA ALA A 105 -9.96 -3.96 -3.58
C ALA A 105 -10.09 -5.49 -3.62
N GLY A 106 -10.55 -6.05 -4.73
CA GLY A 106 -10.66 -7.49 -4.94
C GLY A 106 -9.33 -8.20 -4.89
N PHE A 107 -8.30 -7.66 -5.55
CA PHE A 107 -6.95 -8.21 -5.54
C PHE A 107 -6.34 -8.21 -4.13
N ALA A 108 -6.40 -7.06 -3.42
CA ALA A 108 -5.91 -6.94 -2.05
C ALA A 108 -6.60 -7.93 -1.11
N SER A 109 -7.94 -8.03 -1.18
CA SER A 109 -8.72 -8.94 -0.35
C SER A 109 -8.34 -10.41 -0.60
N SER A 110 -8.18 -10.79 -1.87
CA SER A 110 -7.80 -12.15 -2.26
C SER A 110 -6.38 -12.49 -1.82
N LYS A 111 -5.43 -11.58 -2.05
CA LYS A 111 -4.02 -11.78 -1.65
C LYS A 111 -3.87 -11.84 -0.14
N PHE A 112 -4.50 -10.92 0.58
CA PHE A 112 -4.47 -10.91 2.04
C PHE A 112 -5.11 -12.17 2.61
N MET A 113 -6.25 -12.63 2.06
CA MET A 113 -6.89 -13.88 2.48
C MET A 113 -5.98 -15.09 2.28
N GLN A 114 -5.23 -15.16 1.17
CA GLN A 114 -4.25 -16.21 0.92
C GLN A 114 -3.17 -16.24 2.02
N LEU A 115 -2.68 -15.07 2.43
CA LEU A 115 -1.69 -14.94 3.51
C LEU A 115 -2.28 -15.29 4.89
N VAL A 116 -3.51 -14.87 5.16
CA VAL A 116 -4.25 -15.22 6.39
C VAL A 116 -4.40 -16.73 6.55
N GLN A 117 -4.68 -17.45 5.48
CA GLN A 117 -4.77 -18.92 5.52
C GLN A 117 -3.44 -19.58 5.92
N GLN A 118 -2.31 -18.97 5.55
CA GLN A 118 -0.96 -19.46 5.85
C GLN A 118 -0.50 -19.09 7.27
N HIS A 119 -0.78 -17.85 7.70
CA HIS A 119 -0.21 -17.28 8.93
C HIS A 119 -1.21 -17.25 10.12
N PHE A 120 -2.51 -17.23 9.85
CA PHE A 120 -3.57 -17.07 10.84
C PHE A 120 -4.67 -18.11 10.66
N SER A 121 -4.35 -19.40 10.73
CA SER A 121 -5.30 -20.49 10.48
C SER A 121 -6.60 -20.36 11.30
N ALA A 122 -6.52 -19.92 12.56
CA ALA A 122 -7.67 -19.67 13.42
C ALA A 122 -8.60 -18.54 12.91
N LYS A 123 -8.13 -17.70 12.00
CA LYS A 123 -8.89 -16.60 11.39
C LYS A 123 -9.33 -16.89 9.95
N ALA A 124 -8.96 -18.03 9.40
CA ALA A 124 -9.26 -18.42 8.02
C ALA A 124 -10.77 -18.47 7.70
N ALA A 125 -11.62 -18.60 8.72
CA ALA A 125 -13.07 -18.53 8.55
C ALA A 125 -13.63 -17.11 8.37
N LYS A 126 -12.83 -16.07 8.66
CA LYS A 126 -13.23 -14.67 8.48
C LYS A 126 -12.77 -14.21 7.09
N ILE A 127 -13.67 -13.62 6.35
CA ILE A 127 -13.36 -13.07 5.03
C ILE A 127 -12.89 -11.61 5.20
N PRO A 128 -11.59 -11.32 5.07
CA PRO A 128 -11.11 -9.95 5.07
C PRO A 128 -11.51 -9.27 3.76
N CYS A 129 -12.00 -8.06 3.86
CA CYS A 129 -12.35 -7.24 2.71
C CYS A 129 -11.67 -5.89 2.82
N PHE A 130 -11.13 -5.43 1.71
CA PHE A 130 -10.67 -4.05 1.55
C PHE A 130 -11.69 -3.24 0.76
N ASP A 131 -11.93 -2.00 1.15
CA ASP A 131 -12.47 -1.00 0.25
C ASP A 131 -11.33 -0.26 -0.48
N CYS A 132 -11.67 0.48 -1.54
CA CYS A 132 -10.70 1.26 -2.28
C CYS A 132 -11.28 2.59 -2.68
N ARG A 133 -10.49 3.65 -2.52
CA ARG A 133 -10.80 5.02 -2.95
C ARG A 133 -9.71 5.50 -3.87
N ILE A 134 -10.09 6.15 -4.98
CA ILE A 134 -9.15 6.68 -5.97
C ILE A 134 -9.41 8.16 -6.14
N TRP A 135 -8.33 8.94 -6.16
CA TRP A 135 -8.39 10.38 -6.42
C TRP A 135 -7.10 10.86 -7.09
N GLN A 136 -7.14 12.07 -7.56
CA GLN A 136 -6.01 12.76 -8.18
C GLN A 136 -5.72 14.05 -7.44
N VAL A 137 -4.46 14.46 -7.47
CA VAL A 137 -4.01 15.74 -6.93
C VAL A 137 -3.41 16.59 -8.06
N PRO A 138 -3.44 17.92 -7.93
CA PRO A 138 -2.98 18.80 -9.01
C PRO A 138 -1.50 18.71 -9.31
N THR A 139 -0.65 18.57 -8.28
CA THR A 139 0.80 18.64 -8.41
C THR A 139 1.52 17.53 -7.65
N ARG A 140 2.82 17.35 -7.91
CA ARG A 140 3.68 16.47 -7.13
C ARG A 140 3.88 16.97 -5.68
N GLY A 141 3.83 18.29 -5.46
CA GLY A 141 3.85 18.86 -4.12
C GLY A 141 2.65 18.43 -3.30
N ASP A 142 1.45 18.49 -3.88
CA ASP A 142 0.23 17.99 -3.22
C ASP A 142 0.33 16.47 -2.96
N ALA A 143 1.01 15.71 -3.83
CA ALA A 143 1.24 14.30 -3.60
C ALA A 143 2.12 14.02 -2.38
N LEU A 144 3.16 14.85 -2.15
CA LEU A 144 3.96 14.78 -0.92
C LEU A 144 3.10 15.01 0.32
N GLU A 145 2.19 16.00 0.29
CA GLU A 145 1.30 16.29 1.41
C GLU A 145 0.37 15.11 1.75
N VAL A 146 -0.05 14.32 0.76
CA VAL A 146 -0.83 13.10 1.00
C VAL A 146 -0.02 12.10 1.83
N PHE A 147 1.25 11.86 1.50
CA PHE A 147 2.09 10.94 2.27
C PHE A 147 2.40 11.48 3.67
N LEU A 148 2.67 12.77 3.80
CA LEU A 148 2.85 13.42 5.11
C LEU A 148 1.61 13.25 5.99
N TRP A 149 0.42 13.44 5.43
CA TRP A 149 -0.83 13.21 6.14
C TRP A 149 -0.97 11.74 6.59
N ARG A 150 -0.62 10.78 5.73
CA ARG A 150 -0.71 9.35 6.09
C ARG A 150 0.30 8.95 7.15
N GLU A 151 1.52 9.47 7.11
CA GLU A 151 2.53 9.21 8.13
C GLU A 151 2.16 9.86 9.48
N ASP A 152 1.64 11.08 9.47
CA ASP A 152 1.15 11.76 10.67
C ASP A 152 0.00 10.95 11.33
N ASP A 153 -0.88 10.39 10.52
CA ASP A 153 -2.00 9.55 10.98
C ASP A 153 -1.49 8.20 11.53
N ALA A 154 -0.56 7.55 10.85
CA ALA A 154 0.12 6.34 11.31
C ALA A 154 0.78 6.57 12.68
N THR A 155 1.50 7.69 12.83
CA THR A 155 2.16 8.08 14.08
C THR A 155 1.16 8.23 15.22
N LYS A 156 0.07 8.97 15.03
CA LYS A 156 -0.98 9.16 16.04
C LYS A 156 -1.66 7.83 16.40
N ASN A 157 -1.96 7.01 15.41
CA ASN A 157 -2.60 5.71 15.59
C ASN A 157 -1.69 4.76 16.36
N SER A 158 -0.41 4.67 16.03
CA SER A 158 0.54 3.80 16.70
C SER A 158 0.78 4.19 18.17
N ILE A 159 0.86 5.48 18.49
CA ILE A 159 0.91 5.96 19.87
C ILE A 159 -0.35 5.55 20.64
N THR A 160 -1.51 5.68 19.98
CA THR A 160 -2.79 5.31 20.60
C THR A 160 -2.88 3.80 20.82
N MET A 161 -2.46 2.98 19.86
CA MET A 161 -2.42 1.52 19.99
C MET A 161 -1.48 1.08 21.12
N ALA A 162 -0.29 1.68 21.21
CA ALA A 162 0.64 1.42 22.31
C ALA A 162 0.00 1.78 23.66
N ALA A 163 -0.63 2.94 23.79
CA ALA A 163 -1.30 3.34 25.02
C ALA A 163 -2.47 2.41 25.39
N GLN A 164 -3.28 1.99 24.42
CA GLN A 164 -4.40 1.05 24.62
C GLN A 164 -3.97 -0.36 24.99
N SER A 165 -2.69 -0.72 24.84
CA SER A 165 -2.19 -2.01 25.30
C SER A 165 -2.02 -2.08 26.83
N VAL A 166 -1.92 -0.93 27.50
CA VAL A 166 -1.64 -0.83 28.95
C VAL A 166 -2.62 0.04 29.72
N TYR A 167 -3.47 0.81 29.04
CA TYR A 167 -4.49 1.66 29.65
C TYR A 167 -5.87 1.39 29.06
N SER A 168 -6.90 1.58 29.87
CA SER A 168 -8.29 1.48 29.44
C SER A 168 -8.71 2.68 28.57
N HIS A 169 -9.76 2.49 27.78
CA HIS A 169 -10.34 3.56 26.97
C HIS A 169 -10.76 4.78 27.84
N LYS A 170 -11.24 4.54 29.08
CA LYS A 170 -11.66 5.60 30.00
C LYS A 170 -10.47 6.46 30.45
N GLU A 171 -9.32 5.86 30.72
CA GLU A 171 -8.10 6.57 31.14
C GLU A 171 -7.51 7.40 29.99
N LEU A 172 -7.68 6.94 28.76
CA LEU A 172 -7.16 7.62 27.56
C LEU A 172 -8.12 8.65 26.98
N HIS A 173 -9.35 8.76 27.52
CA HIS A 173 -10.34 9.72 27.05
C HIS A 173 -9.83 11.16 27.22
N GLY A 174 -9.90 11.97 26.16
CA GLY A 174 -9.43 13.35 26.15
C GLY A 174 -7.91 13.53 26.12
N LYS A 175 -7.11 12.46 26.09
CA LYS A 175 -5.64 12.51 26.02
C LYS A 175 -5.16 12.68 24.58
N ASN A 176 -4.29 13.66 24.35
CA ASN A 176 -3.59 13.84 23.08
C ASN A 176 -2.39 12.90 22.95
N SER A 177 -1.66 12.93 21.81
CA SER A 177 -0.51 12.05 21.56
C SER A 177 0.65 12.26 22.54
N SER A 178 0.91 13.51 22.96
CA SER A 178 1.95 13.83 23.93
C SER A 178 1.61 13.26 25.30
N ASP A 179 0.35 13.47 25.74
CA ASP A 179 -0.14 12.92 27.02
C ASP A 179 0.00 11.39 27.04
N LYS A 180 -0.37 10.73 25.94
CA LYS A 180 -0.28 9.27 25.84
C LYS A 180 1.15 8.76 25.87
N GLN A 181 2.09 9.48 25.25
CA GLN A 181 3.52 9.13 25.31
C GLN A 181 4.06 9.29 26.75
N GLU A 182 3.71 10.38 27.43
CA GLU A 182 4.08 10.58 28.83
C GLU A 182 3.51 9.46 29.73
N MET A 183 2.24 9.11 29.55
CA MET A 183 1.61 8.00 30.28
C MET A 183 2.32 6.66 30.01
N LEU A 184 2.72 6.38 28.76
CA LEU A 184 3.51 5.21 28.42
C LEU A 184 4.87 5.21 29.13
N PHE A 185 5.56 6.37 29.12
CA PHE A 185 6.85 6.54 29.75
C PHE A 185 6.79 6.26 31.27
N GLN A 186 5.72 6.72 31.94
CA GLN A 186 5.47 6.40 33.36
C GLN A 186 5.30 4.90 33.63
N LYS A 187 4.99 4.09 32.62
CA LYS A 187 4.95 2.63 32.69
C LYS A 187 6.26 1.97 32.23
N GLY A 188 7.32 2.74 32.00
CA GLY A 188 8.59 2.25 31.51
C GLY A 188 8.58 1.89 30.01
N ILE A 189 7.59 2.35 29.26
CA ILE A 189 7.44 2.11 27.83
C ILE A 189 7.79 3.38 27.07
N ASN A 190 8.85 3.35 26.28
CA ASN A 190 9.17 4.42 25.35
C ASN A 190 8.66 4.06 23.95
N TRP A 191 7.68 4.81 23.45
CA TRP A 191 7.13 4.58 22.10
C TRP A 191 8.22 4.68 21.00
N ASN A 192 9.28 5.45 21.22
CA ASN A 192 10.36 5.57 20.24
C ASN A 192 11.13 4.27 20.03
N ASP A 193 11.12 3.34 20.99
CA ASP A 193 11.82 2.07 20.92
C ASP A 193 11.13 1.03 20.03
N TYR A 194 9.85 1.27 19.65
CA TYR A 194 9.18 0.41 18.68
C TYR A 194 9.78 0.54 17.28
N PRO A 195 9.78 -0.53 16.49
CA PRO A 195 10.21 -0.50 15.09
C PRO A 195 9.52 0.59 14.27
N SER A 196 10.25 1.16 13.31
CA SER A 196 9.77 2.27 12.47
C SER A 196 8.51 1.89 11.70
N HIS A 197 8.44 0.69 11.18
CA HIS A 197 7.29 0.19 10.41
C HIS A 197 5.98 0.18 11.21
N PHE A 198 6.02 -0.05 12.53
CA PHE A 198 4.83 0.07 13.38
C PHE A 198 4.46 1.52 13.71
N LYS A 199 5.47 2.39 13.75
CA LYS A 199 5.29 3.80 14.10
C LYS A 199 4.79 4.65 12.93
N ARG A 200 5.32 4.38 11.74
CA ARG A 200 5.17 5.23 10.55
C ARG A 200 4.79 4.49 9.27
N GLY A 201 4.69 3.17 9.33
CA GLY A 201 4.51 2.35 8.13
C GLY A 201 5.81 2.16 7.34
N ILE A 202 5.69 1.51 6.20
CA ILE A 202 6.79 1.26 5.27
C ILE A 202 6.41 1.66 3.86
N PHE A 203 7.42 2.00 3.08
CA PHE A 203 7.29 2.28 1.66
C PHE A 203 7.80 1.10 0.84
N LEU A 204 7.13 0.80 -0.25
CA LEU A 204 7.52 -0.23 -1.20
C LEU A 204 7.67 0.40 -2.58
N LYS A 205 8.79 0.12 -3.23
CA LYS A 205 9.11 0.66 -4.55
C LYS A 205 9.64 -0.44 -5.46
N ARG A 206 9.26 -0.38 -6.72
CA ARG A 206 9.86 -1.23 -7.74
C ARG A 206 11.21 -0.65 -8.16
N GLU A 207 12.26 -1.46 -8.08
CA GLU A 207 13.60 -1.11 -8.48
C GLU A 207 14.08 -2.01 -9.62
N ASN A 208 14.75 -1.43 -10.59
CA ASN A 208 15.37 -2.15 -11.68
C ASN A 208 16.82 -2.49 -11.34
N TYR A 209 17.23 -3.70 -11.64
CA TYR A 209 18.61 -4.13 -11.51
C TYR A 209 19.06 -4.88 -12.77
N THR A 210 20.35 -4.83 -13.04
CA THR A 210 20.96 -5.58 -14.13
C THR A 210 21.41 -6.94 -13.61
N LYS A 211 20.96 -8.01 -14.29
CA LYS A 211 21.36 -9.39 -14.02
C LYS A 211 22.17 -9.92 -15.19
N GLU A 212 23.34 -10.51 -14.90
CA GLU A 212 24.06 -11.33 -15.87
C GLU A 212 23.44 -12.74 -15.90
N LEU A 213 23.05 -13.17 -17.09
CA LEU A 213 22.49 -14.51 -17.30
C LEU A 213 23.58 -15.56 -17.21
N THR A 214 23.31 -16.66 -16.54
CA THR A 214 24.14 -17.86 -16.66
C THR A 214 24.09 -18.40 -18.09
N ILE A 215 25.05 -19.24 -18.47
CA ILE A 215 25.08 -19.85 -19.81
C ILE A 215 23.78 -20.62 -20.06
N GLU A 216 23.32 -21.39 -19.09
CA GLU A 216 22.10 -22.18 -19.20
C GLU A 216 20.84 -21.30 -19.37
N GLU A 217 20.75 -20.18 -18.63
CA GLU A 217 19.64 -19.22 -18.76
C GLU A 217 19.66 -18.55 -20.14
N TYR A 218 20.85 -18.20 -20.62
CA TYR A 218 21.03 -17.55 -21.92
C TYR A 218 20.65 -18.49 -23.08
N GLU A 219 21.02 -19.77 -23.01
CA GLU A 219 20.71 -20.78 -24.04
C GLU A 219 19.22 -21.07 -24.12
N LYS A 220 18.47 -20.99 -23.03
CA LYS A 220 17.00 -21.13 -23.00
C LYS A 220 16.25 -19.99 -23.71
N ILE A 221 16.90 -18.85 -23.93
CA ILE A 221 16.29 -17.73 -24.66
C ILE A 221 16.35 -17.98 -26.16
N PRO A 222 15.24 -17.85 -26.90
CA PRO A 222 15.23 -17.96 -28.35
C PRO A 222 16.28 -17.01 -28.98
N SER A 223 17.06 -17.51 -29.95
CA SER A 223 18.21 -16.80 -30.52
C SER A 223 17.91 -15.38 -30.99
N LYS A 224 16.72 -15.14 -31.55
CA LYS A 224 16.25 -13.79 -31.98
C LYS A 224 16.03 -12.78 -30.84
N LYS A 225 15.93 -13.26 -29.60
CA LYS A 225 15.65 -12.43 -28.39
C LYS A 225 16.83 -12.42 -27.42
N ARG A 226 17.94 -13.06 -27.75
CA ARG A 226 19.13 -13.09 -26.88
C ARG A 226 19.78 -11.71 -26.78
N PRO A 227 20.04 -11.20 -25.57
CA PRO A 227 20.83 -9.99 -25.41
C PRO A 227 22.29 -10.23 -25.87
N LYS A 228 22.96 -9.20 -26.40
CA LYS A 228 24.30 -9.32 -26.96
C LYS A 228 25.36 -9.67 -25.91
N ASP A 229 25.19 -9.16 -24.70
CA ASP A 229 26.16 -9.17 -23.61
C ASP A 229 25.75 -10.04 -22.40
N ARG A 230 24.71 -10.87 -22.56
CA ARG A 230 24.08 -11.66 -21.49
C ARG A 230 23.52 -10.83 -20.32
N LEU A 231 23.45 -9.52 -20.47
CA LEU A 231 22.87 -8.64 -19.47
C LEU A 231 21.39 -8.43 -19.73
N ILE A 232 20.58 -8.56 -18.71
CA ILE A 232 19.14 -8.28 -18.76
C ILE A 232 18.74 -7.35 -17.61
N THR A 233 17.81 -6.46 -17.87
CA THR A 233 17.16 -5.70 -16.82
C THR A 233 16.05 -6.52 -16.20
N ARG A 234 16.07 -6.65 -14.90
CA ARG A 234 15.03 -7.25 -14.06
C ARG A 234 14.53 -6.21 -13.07
N SER A 235 13.39 -6.47 -12.49
CA SER A 235 12.89 -5.62 -11.41
C SER A 235 12.43 -6.48 -10.23
N HIS A 236 12.55 -5.92 -9.04
CA HIS A 236 12.02 -6.47 -7.80
C HIS A 236 11.43 -5.33 -6.97
N VAL A 237 10.60 -5.67 -6.01
CA VAL A 237 10.05 -4.68 -5.06
C VAL A 237 10.91 -4.67 -3.82
N ILE A 238 11.41 -3.51 -3.46
CA ILE A 238 12.18 -3.26 -2.23
C ILE A 238 11.31 -2.54 -1.21
N GLU A 239 11.62 -2.76 0.06
CA GLU A 239 11.09 -1.99 1.18
C GLU A 239 12.05 -0.86 1.51
N LEU A 240 11.50 0.32 1.77
CA LEU A 240 12.24 1.50 2.16
C LEU A 240 11.75 1.94 3.54
N ASP A 241 12.63 1.92 4.52
CA ASP A 241 12.42 2.64 5.78
C ASP A 241 13.01 4.05 5.61
N LEU A 242 12.13 4.99 5.35
CA LEU A 242 12.52 6.39 5.10
C LEU A 242 12.63 7.20 6.40
N GLY A 243 12.32 6.59 7.55
CA GLY A 243 12.17 7.33 8.79
C GLY A 243 11.06 8.36 8.70
N PRO A 244 11.09 9.44 9.50
CA PRO A 244 10.15 10.54 9.35
C PRO A 244 10.35 11.25 8.01
N ILE A 245 9.39 11.14 7.09
CA ILE A 245 9.55 11.69 5.72
C ILE A 245 9.75 13.21 5.70
N ARG A 246 9.22 13.97 6.68
CA ARG A 246 9.52 15.40 6.84
C ARG A 246 11.00 15.70 7.02
N GLN A 247 11.79 14.74 7.49
CA GLN A 247 13.22 14.89 7.76
C GLN A 247 14.08 14.22 6.69
N ASN A 248 13.46 13.56 5.72
CA ASN A 248 14.18 12.85 4.66
C ASN A 248 14.39 13.77 3.45
N PRO A 249 15.63 14.18 3.13
CA PRO A 249 15.90 15.08 2.01
C PRO A 249 15.69 14.43 0.64
N ASN A 250 15.50 13.12 0.59
CA ASN A 250 15.35 12.35 -0.65
C ASN A 250 13.90 11.95 -0.95
N PHE A 251 12.96 12.47 -0.19
CA PHE A 251 11.52 12.19 -0.39
C PHE A 251 10.80 13.25 -1.21
#